data_ad975c988d67e9ea133ba6eb1b6052b8
#
_entry.id   ad975c988d67e9ea133ba6eb1b6052b8
#
_cell.length_a   1.000
_cell.length_b   1.000
_cell.length_c   1.000
_cell.angle_alpha   90.00
_cell.angle_beta   90.00
_cell.angle_gamma   90.00
#
_symmetry.space_group_name_H-M   'P 1'
#
loop_
_entity.id
_entity.type
_entity.pdbx_description
1 polymer ?
#
loop_
_entity_poly.entity_id
_entity_poly.type
_entity_poly.pdbx_seq_one_letter_code
_entity_poly.pdbx_strand_id
1 'polypeptide(L)'
;MSKATIRDVAAAAGVSISAVSYILNGSDKKKYSEATVKAVRRAVEKLSYVPNNMARGMRSQRANAIGIVNFWETESAVFAPALRAVAEAAAARAIATVICTGCEDLSYLSMFRNRTVDGFVIIAPAAAPFNERAHIRALREAGAPFVIVNGTVREEALSSVFFDYYEASRCAVQHLLSLGRQRIAYVDEFSEEAARELRDRREGYVDTIREAGLLPRTYDLEHIEIEDLAGIEAVVTSRASTARALMRRFLDEGIRVPSGFEILAGSAEETGREAYLPLTSVEFSFGEVGEYAVAAAIGNTVGSAISPVPRIRAGKTVRS
;
A
#
# COMPACT_ATOMS: atom_id res chain seq x y z
N MET A 1 -18.32 -8.33 -36.39
CA MET A 1 -18.12 -9.76 -36.04
C MET A 1 -18.61 -9.99 -34.62
N SER A 2 -19.52 -10.96 -34.39
CA SER A 2 -19.99 -11.26 -33.03
C SER A 2 -18.86 -11.88 -32.20
N LYS A 3 -18.74 -11.48 -30.95
CA LYS A 3 -17.74 -12.03 -30.01
C LYS A 3 -18.05 -13.52 -29.78
N ALA A 4 -17.03 -14.40 -29.91
CA ALA A 4 -17.17 -15.82 -29.62
C ALA A 4 -17.69 -16.04 -28.20
N THR A 5 -18.57 -17.02 -28.04
CA THR A 5 -19.20 -17.37 -26.77
C THR A 5 -18.67 -18.69 -26.22
N ILE A 6 -18.91 -18.99 -24.94
CA ILE A 6 -18.53 -20.27 -24.33
C ILE A 6 -19.23 -21.46 -25.05
N ARG A 7 -20.39 -21.25 -25.71
CA ARG A 7 -21.09 -22.25 -26.51
C ARG A 7 -20.29 -22.58 -27.74
N ASP A 8 -19.71 -21.58 -28.39
CA ASP A 8 -18.92 -21.78 -29.61
C ASP A 8 -17.64 -22.57 -29.29
N VAL A 9 -17.02 -22.29 -28.14
CA VAL A 9 -15.83 -23.04 -27.64
C VAL A 9 -16.23 -24.50 -27.34
N ALA A 10 -17.36 -24.74 -26.70
CA ALA A 10 -17.86 -26.05 -26.37
C ALA A 10 -18.14 -26.88 -27.65
N ALA A 11 -18.80 -26.27 -28.65
CA ALA A 11 -19.04 -26.89 -29.96
C ALA A 11 -17.72 -27.20 -30.69
N ALA A 12 -16.77 -26.26 -30.74
CA ALA A 12 -15.50 -26.45 -31.40
C ALA A 12 -14.58 -27.49 -30.72
N ALA A 13 -14.70 -27.68 -29.41
CA ALA A 13 -13.93 -28.66 -28.64
C ALA A 13 -14.65 -30.02 -28.50
N GLY A 14 -15.93 -30.15 -28.94
CA GLY A 14 -16.69 -31.38 -28.81
C GLY A 14 -17.02 -31.76 -27.36
N VAL A 15 -17.23 -30.79 -26.48
CA VAL A 15 -17.48 -31.00 -25.04
C VAL A 15 -18.66 -30.18 -24.55
N SER A 16 -19.16 -30.47 -23.35
CA SER A 16 -20.21 -29.68 -22.74
C SER A 16 -19.73 -28.28 -22.31
N ILE A 17 -20.65 -27.30 -22.27
CA ILE A 17 -20.37 -25.95 -21.72
C ILE A 17 -19.77 -26.03 -20.30
N SER A 18 -20.29 -26.97 -19.48
CA SER A 18 -19.78 -27.20 -18.13
C SER A 18 -18.32 -27.65 -18.14
N ALA A 19 -17.96 -28.58 -19.08
CA ALA A 19 -16.56 -29.01 -19.20
C ALA A 19 -15.61 -27.84 -19.56
N VAL A 20 -16.01 -27.01 -20.54
CA VAL A 20 -15.25 -25.81 -20.90
C VAL A 20 -15.08 -24.90 -19.68
N SER A 21 -16.17 -24.63 -18.96
CA SER A 21 -16.15 -23.77 -17.76
C SER A 21 -15.21 -24.33 -16.67
N TYR A 22 -15.26 -25.63 -16.41
CA TYR A 22 -14.37 -26.28 -15.40
C TYR A 22 -12.91 -26.23 -15.82
N ILE A 23 -12.58 -26.53 -17.08
CA ILE A 23 -11.21 -26.53 -17.60
C ILE A 23 -10.59 -25.13 -17.57
N LEU A 24 -11.36 -24.10 -17.95
CA LEU A 24 -10.88 -22.72 -17.95
C LEU A 24 -10.74 -22.14 -16.54
N ASN A 25 -11.50 -22.66 -15.56
CA ASN A 25 -11.43 -22.21 -14.16
C ASN A 25 -10.38 -22.94 -13.33
N GLY A 26 -9.71 -23.95 -13.86
CA GLY A 26 -8.67 -24.72 -13.15
C GLY A 26 -9.20 -25.57 -11.99
N SER A 27 -10.51 -25.73 -11.85
CA SER A 27 -11.16 -26.29 -10.65
C SER A 27 -10.98 -27.80 -10.46
N ASP A 28 -10.47 -28.52 -11.47
CA ASP A 28 -10.20 -29.97 -11.30
C ASP A 28 -9.35 -30.54 -12.45
N LYS A 29 -8.04 -30.44 -12.33
CA LYS A 29 -7.09 -31.06 -13.29
C LYS A 29 -7.24 -32.59 -13.39
N LYS A 30 -7.89 -33.24 -12.41
CA LYS A 30 -8.07 -34.69 -12.37
C LYS A 30 -9.37 -35.21 -13.03
N LYS A 31 -10.32 -34.34 -13.36
CA LYS A 31 -11.65 -34.73 -13.83
C LYS A 31 -11.76 -34.92 -15.35
N TYR A 32 -10.84 -34.37 -16.13
CA TYR A 32 -10.84 -34.43 -17.58
C TYR A 32 -9.52 -34.95 -18.13
N SER A 33 -9.57 -35.72 -19.24
CA SER A 33 -8.35 -36.22 -19.87
C SER A 33 -7.51 -35.07 -20.42
N GLU A 34 -6.19 -35.28 -20.50
CA GLU A 34 -5.30 -34.28 -21.12
C GLU A 34 -5.70 -33.92 -22.56
N ALA A 35 -6.21 -34.91 -23.33
CA ALA A 35 -6.73 -34.69 -24.66
C ALA A 35 -7.89 -33.69 -24.66
N THR A 36 -8.82 -33.83 -23.73
CA THR A 36 -9.97 -32.92 -23.56
C THR A 36 -9.51 -31.50 -23.19
N VAL A 37 -8.56 -31.39 -22.26
CA VAL A 37 -8.01 -30.08 -21.86
C VAL A 37 -7.31 -29.38 -23.02
N LYS A 38 -6.51 -30.13 -23.80
CA LYS A 38 -5.84 -29.62 -25.01
C LYS A 38 -6.84 -29.18 -26.09
N ALA A 39 -7.92 -29.94 -26.30
CA ALA A 39 -8.97 -29.61 -27.28
C ALA A 39 -9.67 -28.28 -26.92
N VAL A 40 -10.03 -28.10 -25.64
CA VAL A 40 -10.64 -26.86 -25.15
C VAL A 40 -9.71 -25.66 -25.31
N ARG A 41 -8.44 -25.78 -24.93
CA ARG A 41 -7.46 -24.69 -25.08
C ARG A 41 -7.24 -24.27 -26.54
N ARG A 42 -7.12 -25.25 -27.47
CA ARG A 42 -7.04 -24.96 -28.90
C ARG A 42 -8.28 -24.25 -29.42
N ALA A 43 -9.47 -24.64 -28.97
CA ALA A 43 -10.72 -24.00 -29.37
C ALA A 43 -10.78 -22.55 -28.87
N VAL A 44 -10.33 -22.27 -27.62
CA VAL A 44 -10.23 -20.92 -27.05
C VAL A 44 -9.30 -20.03 -27.89
N GLU A 45 -8.10 -20.54 -28.22
CA GLU A 45 -7.14 -19.81 -29.05
C GLU A 45 -7.68 -19.53 -30.46
N LYS A 46 -8.21 -20.58 -31.12
CA LYS A 46 -8.75 -20.47 -32.49
C LYS A 46 -9.89 -19.47 -32.59
N LEU A 47 -10.74 -19.40 -31.59
CA LEU A 47 -11.90 -18.51 -31.55
C LEU A 47 -11.60 -17.15 -30.89
N SER A 48 -10.34 -16.94 -30.44
CA SER A 48 -9.96 -15.76 -29.64
C SER A 48 -10.98 -15.50 -28.52
N TYR A 49 -11.44 -16.58 -27.88
CA TYR A 49 -12.46 -16.49 -26.84
C TYR A 49 -11.85 -15.96 -25.55
N VAL A 50 -12.41 -14.86 -25.07
CA VAL A 50 -12.09 -14.31 -23.74
C VAL A 50 -13.25 -14.64 -22.79
N PRO A 51 -12.99 -15.33 -21.66
CA PRO A 51 -14.03 -15.61 -20.67
C PRO A 51 -14.75 -14.33 -20.24
N ASN A 52 -16.07 -14.32 -20.29
CA ASN A 52 -16.85 -13.18 -19.85
C ASN A 52 -17.06 -13.26 -18.33
N ASN A 53 -16.28 -12.48 -17.59
CA ASN A 53 -16.35 -12.42 -16.13
C ASN A 53 -17.71 -11.93 -15.62
N MET A 54 -18.41 -11.05 -16.37
CA MET A 54 -19.78 -10.61 -16.03
C MET A 54 -20.78 -11.77 -16.08
N ALA A 55 -20.69 -12.64 -17.12
CA ALA A 55 -21.57 -13.81 -17.22
C ALA A 55 -21.26 -14.87 -16.15
N ARG A 56 -20.01 -14.91 -15.66
CA ARG A 56 -19.59 -15.74 -14.52
C ARG A 56 -20.17 -15.17 -13.22
N GLY A 57 -20.04 -13.87 -13.00
CA GLY A 57 -20.56 -13.16 -11.84
C GLY A 57 -22.07 -13.32 -11.66
N MET A 58 -22.84 -13.33 -12.76
CA MET A 58 -24.29 -13.58 -12.72
C MET A 58 -24.66 -14.98 -12.20
N ARG A 59 -23.79 -16.00 -12.37
CA ARG A 59 -24.03 -17.35 -11.86
C ARG A 59 -23.54 -17.56 -10.42
N SER A 60 -22.41 -16.95 -10.07
CA SER A 60 -21.79 -17.07 -8.73
C SER A 60 -22.32 -16.03 -7.74
N GLN A 61 -23.13 -15.07 -8.18
CA GLN A 61 -23.53 -13.86 -7.44
C GLN A 61 -22.34 -13.02 -6.94
N ARG A 62 -21.16 -13.18 -7.55
CA ARG A 62 -19.93 -12.44 -7.24
C ARG A 62 -19.42 -11.72 -8.47
N ALA A 63 -18.96 -10.48 -8.29
CA ALA A 63 -18.35 -9.67 -9.33
C ALA A 63 -16.95 -10.19 -9.72
N ASN A 64 -16.25 -10.86 -8.80
CA ASN A 64 -14.82 -11.14 -8.84
C ASN A 64 -13.99 -9.87 -9.08
N ALA A 65 -14.41 -8.80 -8.44
CA ALA A 65 -13.76 -7.52 -8.47
C ALA A 65 -13.86 -6.85 -7.10
N ILE A 66 -12.86 -6.05 -6.74
CA ILE A 66 -12.86 -5.20 -5.55
C ILE A 66 -12.67 -3.74 -5.94
N GLY A 67 -13.32 -2.84 -5.23
CA GLY A 67 -13.13 -1.40 -5.35
C GLY A 67 -11.98 -0.93 -4.48
N ILE A 68 -11.07 -0.15 -5.03
CA ILE A 68 -10.02 0.54 -4.27
C ILE A 68 -10.41 2.01 -4.21
N VAL A 69 -10.79 2.48 -3.03
CA VAL A 69 -11.27 3.85 -2.81
C VAL A 69 -10.07 4.74 -2.46
N ASN A 70 -9.89 5.78 -3.26
CA ASN A 70 -8.81 6.74 -3.15
C ASN A 70 -9.35 8.17 -3.04
N PHE A 71 -8.79 8.97 -2.17
CA PHE A 71 -9.16 10.36 -1.87
C PHE A 71 -8.18 11.39 -2.49
N TRP A 72 -7.65 11.12 -3.68
CA TRP A 72 -6.74 12.00 -4.43
C TRP A 72 -5.39 12.29 -3.78
N GLU A 73 -5.03 11.63 -2.71
CA GLU A 73 -3.73 11.80 -2.09
C GLU A 73 -2.68 10.91 -2.77
N THR A 74 -1.99 11.47 -3.77
CA THR A 74 -0.97 10.72 -4.55
C THR A 74 0.42 10.76 -3.94
N GLU A 75 0.69 11.70 -3.02
CA GLU A 75 2.00 11.91 -2.40
C GLU A 75 2.21 11.12 -1.11
N SER A 76 1.21 10.37 -0.67
CA SER A 76 1.33 9.52 0.52
C SER A 76 2.32 8.38 0.29
N ALA A 77 3.29 8.24 1.19
CA ALA A 77 4.25 7.13 1.18
C ALA A 77 3.59 5.74 1.31
N VAL A 78 2.31 5.70 1.67
CA VAL A 78 1.52 4.46 1.83
C VAL A 78 0.66 4.18 0.60
N PHE A 79 0.15 5.21 -0.09
CA PHE A 79 -0.86 5.02 -1.13
C PHE A 79 -0.38 4.14 -2.28
N ALA A 80 0.68 4.53 -2.96
CA ALA A 80 1.15 3.81 -4.14
C ALA A 80 1.68 2.39 -3.81
N PRO A 81 2.47 2.16 -2.73
CA PRO A 81 2.83 0.82 -2.32
C PRO A 81 1.64 -0.06 -1.93
N ALA A 82 0.64 0.49 -1.21
CA ALA A 82 -0.57 -0.25 -0.84
C ALA A 82 -1.40 -0.60 -2.08
N LEU A 83 -1.63 0.36 -2.99
CA LEU A 83 -2.34 0.13 -4.25
C LEU A 83 -1.69 -1.00 -5.05
N ARG A 84 -0.38 -0.97 -5.22
CA ARG A 84 0.37 -2.01 -5.94
C ARG A 84 0.21 -3.36 -5.26
N ALA A 85 0.43 -3.45 -3.96
CA ALA A 85 0.34 -4.69 -3.22
C ALA A 85 -1.06 -5.31 -3.28
N VAL A 86 -2.11 -4.48 -3.16
CA VAL A 86 -3.51 -4.91 -3.32
C VAL A 86 -3.77 -5.41 -4.74
N ALA A 87 -3.29 -4.70 -5.77
CA ALA A 87 -3.47 -5.11 -7.17
C ALA A 87 -2.75 -6.43 -7.48
N GLU A 88 -1.53 -6.63 -6.98
CA GLU A 88 -0.77 -7.87 -7.13
C GLU A 88 -1.47 -9.04 -6.42
N ALA A 89 -1.91 -8.85 -5.18
CA ALA A 89 -2.62 -9.87 -4.40
C ALA A 89 -3.99 -10.22 -5.01
N ALA A 90 -4.70 -9.25 -5.57
CA ALA A 90 -5.96 -9.46 -6.28
C ALA A 90 -5.74 -10.23 -7.59
N ALA A 91 -4.72 -9.84 -8.38
CA ALA A 91 -4.37 -10.51 -9.63
C ALA A 91 -3.99 -11.98 -9.42
N ALA A 92 -3.24 -12.29 -8.35
CA ALA A 92 -2.89 -13.66 -7.98
C ALA A 92 -4.14 -14.54 -7.69
N ARG A 93 -5.27 -13.92 -7.34
CA ARG A 93 -6.56 -14.59 -7.08
C ARG A 93 -7.56 -14.48 -8.24
N ALA A 94 -7.12 -13.94 -9.39
CA ALA A 94 -7.99 -13.63 -10.54
C ALA A 94 -9.17 -12.69 -10.18
N ILE A 95 -8.94 -11.76 -9.24
CA ILE A 95 -9.86 -10.71 -8.83
C ILE A 95 -9.46 -9.43 -9.55
N ALA A 96 -10.42 -8.77 -10.21
CA ALA A 96 -10.19 -7.47 -10.83
C ALA A 96 -10.17 -6.36 -9.78
N THR A 97 -9.41 -5.30 -10.03
CA THR A 97 -9.41 -4.10 -9.21
C THR A 97 -10.04 -2.94 -9.97
N VAL A 98 -10.90 -2.18 -9.30
CA VAL A 98 -11.53 -0.96 -9.82
C VAL A 98 -11.14 0.20 -8.92
N ILE A 99 -10.45 1.19 -9.47
CA ILE A 99 -10.06 2.38 -8.71
C ILE A 99 -11.24 3.35 -8.68
N CYS A 100 -11.67 3.72 -7.47
CA CYS A 100 -12.72 4.69 -7.21
C CYS A 100 -12.06 5.97 -6.69
N THR A 101 -12.23 7.08 -7.40
CA THR A 101 -11.63 8.37 -7.06
C THR A 101 -12.71 9.40 -6.77
N GLY A 102 -12.40 10.44 -5.94
CA GLY A 102 -13.34 11.51 -5.61
C GLY A 102 -14.57 11.01 -4.85
N CYS A 103 -14.37 10.11 -3.89
CA CYS A 103 -15.45 9.34 -3.27
C CYS A 103 -15.89 9.88 -1.89
N GLU A 104 -15.70 11.16 -1.63
CA GLU A 104 -16.07 11.82 -0.37
C GLU A 104 -17.57 11.73 -0.07
N ASP A 105 -18.39 11.67 -1.13
CA ASP A 105 -19.87 11.58 -1.08
C ASP A 105 -20.43 10.15 -0.97
N LEU A 106 -19.56 9.15 -0.75
CA LEU A 106 -19.94 7.73 -0.68
C LEU A 106 -20.52 7.14 -1.99
N SER A 107 -20.37 7.81 -3.12
CA SER A 107 -20.91 7.38 -4.43
C SER A 107 -20.42 6.01 -4.87
N TYR A 108 -19.23 5.60 -4.44
CA TYR A 108 -18.63 4.29 -4.73
C TYR A 108 -19.49 3.12 -4.23
N LEU A 109 -20.35 3.31 -3.21
CA LEU A 109 -21.24 2.27 -2.70
C LEU A 109 -22.25 1.77 -3.75
N SER A 110 -22.55 2.59 -4.76
CA SER A 110 -23.39 2.17 -5.90
C SER A 110 -22.78 0.99 -6.64
N MET A 111 -21.46 0.86 -6.69
CA MET A 111 -20.77 -0.25 -7.36
C MET A 111 -21.02 -1.59 -6.65
N PHE A 112 -21.10 -1.60 -5.32
CA PHE A 112 -21.45 -2.80 -4.55
C PHE A 112 -22.94 -3.14 -4.74
N ARG A 113 -23.83 -2.15 -4.63
CA ARG A 113 -25.27 -2.32 -4.86
C ARG A 113 -25.57 -2.87 -6.27
N ASN A 114 -24.85 -2.38 -7.27
CA ASN A 114 -24.98 -2.82 -8.67
C ASN A 114 -24.16 -4.09 -8.99
N ARG A 115 -23.54 -4.72 -7.98
CA ARG A 115 -22.71 -5.92 -8.14
C ARG A 115 -21.55 -5.74 -9.13
N THR A 116 -20.97 -4.55 -9.20
CA THR A 116 -19.76 -4.26 -9.98
C THR A 116 -18.51 -4.69 -9.20
N VAL A 117 -18.56 -4.63 -7.86
CA VAL A 117 -17.51 -5.08 -6.94
C VAL A 117 -18.10 -5.91 -5.81
N ASP A 118 -17.29 -6.78 -5.21
CA ASP A 118 -17.66 -7.65 -4.08
C ASP A 118 -17.40 -6.99 -2.72
N GLY A 119 -16.60 -5.93 -2.69
CA GLY A 119 -16.27 -5.15 -1.50
C GLY A 119 -15.19 -4.12 -1.78
N PHE A 120 -14.63 -3.52 -0.72
CA PHE A 120 -13.77 -2.36 -0.87
C PHE A 120 -12.49 -2.43 -0.04
N VAL A 121 -11.41 -1.93 -0.62
CA VAL A 121 -10.21 -1.51 0.10
C VAL A 121 -10.21 0.02 0.11
N ILE A 122 -10.28 0.61 1.27
CA ILE A 122 -10.21 2.07 1.45
C ILE A 122 -8.81 2.42 1.89
N ILE A 123 -8.08 3.16 1.08
CA ILE A 123 -6.77 3.70 1.47
C ILE A 123 -7.01 5.09 2.03
N ALA A 124 -6.98 5.19 3.36
CA ALA A 124 -7.27 6.42 4.06
C ALA A 124 -6.14 7.45 3.83
N PRO A 125 -6.49 8.72 3.56
CA PRO A 125 -5.51 9.78 3.37
C PRO A 125 -4.79 10.11 4.68
N ALA A 126 -3.54 10.56 4.58
CA ALA A 126 -2.77 10.97 5.75
C ALA A 126 -3.10 12.41 6.19
N ALA A 127 -3.39 13.30 5.24
CA ALA A 127 -3.54 14.74 5.48
C ALA A 127 -4.91 15.32 5.07
N ALA A 128 -5.61 14.73 4.10
CA ALA A 128 -6.89 15.27 3.64
C ALA A 128 -8.03 15.06 4.65
N PRO A 129 -9.03 15.92 4.70
CA PRO A 129 -10.21 15.71 5.52
C PRO A 129 -10.91 14.41 5.13
N PHE A 130 -10.92 13.44 6.02
CA PHE A 130 -11.53 12.13 5.79
C PHE A 130 -12.41 11.75 6.99
N ASN A 131 -13.71 11.66 6.76
CA ASN A 131 -14.63 11.20 7.80
C ASN A 131 -14.70 9.66 7.81
N GLU A 132 -13.63 9.04 8.32
CA GLU A 132 -13.50 7.57 8.40
C GLU A 132 -14.73 6.90 9.02
N ARG A 133 -15.26 7.46 10.11
CA ARG A 133 -16.44 6.90 10.79
C ARG A 133 -17.71 6.93 9.94
N ALA A 134 -17.88 7.94 9.09
CA ALA A 134 -19.01 8.00 8.15
C ALA A 134 -18.90 6.89 7.09
N HIS A 135 -17.71 6.67 6.53
CA HIS A 135 -17.47 5.59 5.57
C HIS A 135 -17.68 4.21 6.20
N ILE A 136 -17.15 3.96 7.42
CA ILE A 136 -17.35 2.71 8.15
C ILE A 136 -18.84 2.43 8.35
N ARG A 137 -19.59 3.43 8.79
CA ARG A 137 -21.04 3.30 9.01
C ARG A 137 -21.77 2.94 7.72
N ALA A 138 -21.55 3.70 6.67
CA ALA A 138 -22.21 3.50 5.39
C ALA A 138 -21.89 2.14 4.75
N LEU A 139 -20.66 1.65 4.87
CA LEU A 139 -20.27 0.32 4.39
C LEU A 139 -20.93 -0.79 5.21
N ARG A 140 -21.00 -0.66 6.54
CA ARG A 140 -21.72 -1.61 7.40
C ARG A 140 -23.21 -1.63 7.09
N GLU A 141 -23.86 -0.48 6.93
CA GLU A 141 -25.26 -0.36 6.54
C GLU A 141 -25.56 -0.99 5.17
N ALA A 142 -24.62 -0.87 4.23
CA ALA A 142 -24.71 -1.51 2.92
C ALA A 142 -24.44 -3.02 2.97
N GLY A 143 -23.92 -3.57 4.05
CA GLY A 143 -23.47 -4.96 4.15
C GLY A 143 -22.29 -5.29 3.25
N ALA A 144 -21.51 -4.28 2.85
CA ALA A 144 -20.36 -4.44 1.97
C ALA A 144 -19.14 -4.90 2.78
N PRO A 145 -18.43 -5.97 2.40
CA PRO A 145 -17.13 -6.30 2.95
C PRO A 145 -16.12 -5.16 2.67
N PHE A 146 -15.32 -4.82 3.65
CA PHE A 146 -14.31 -3.77 3.48
C PHE A 146 -13.15 -3.88 4.45
N VAL A 147 -12.07 -3.19 4.11
CA VAL A 147 -10.90 -2.97 4.96
C VAL A 147 -10.45 -1.53 4.82
N ILE A 148 -9.96 -0.95 5.91
CA ILE A 148 -9.35 0.38 5.89
C ILE A 148 -7.84 0.22 6.05
N VAL A 149 -7.10 0.70 5.07
CA VAL A 149 -5.63 0.76 5.08
C VAL A 149 -5.22 2.18 5.48
N ASN A 150 -4.31 2.30 6.42
CA ASN A 150 -3.86 3.57 7.01
C ASN A 150 -4.95 4.33 7.79
N GLY A 151 -5.95 3.59 8.32
CA GLY A 151 -7.01 4.17 9.13
C GLY A 151 -6.57 4.58 10.54
N THR A 152 -7.43 5.35 11.21
CA THR A 152 -7.21 5.84 12.58
C THR A 152 -8.19 5.24 13.59
N VAL A 153 -9.33 4.76 13.13
CA VAL A 153 -10.36 4.15 13.98
C VAL A 153 -9.93 2.78 14.48
N ARG A 154 -9.94 2.57 15.79
CA ARG A 154 -9.61 1.32 16.47
C ARG A 154 -10.89 0.70 17.02
N GLU A 155 -11.40 -0.33 16.37
CA GLU A 155 -12.57 -1.10 16.78
C GLU A 155 -12.32 -2.60 16.55
N GLU A 156 -12.69 -3.46 17.50
CA GLU A 156 -12.44 -4.92 17.42
C GLU A 156 -13.08 -5.58 16.18
N ALA A 157 -14.25 -5.11 15.76
CA ALA A 157 -14.96 -5.66 14.62
C ALA A 157 -14.59 -5.01 13.27
N LEU A 158 -13.52 -4.21 13.21
CA LEU A 158 -13.08 -3.52 12.02
C LEU A 158 -11.86 -4.21 11.41
N SER A 159 -11.98 -4.64 10.15
CA SER A 159 -10.81 -5.06 9.38
C SER A 159 -9.99 -3.82 9.00
N SER A 160 -8.74 -3.76 9.43
CA SER A 160 -7.91 -2.56 9.25
C SER A 160 -6.42 -2.88 9.19
N VAL A 161 -5.68 -2.01 8.51
CA VAL A 161 -4.22 -1.99 8.47
C VAL A 161 -3.76 -0.67 9.05
N PHE A 162 -2.95 -0.75 10.10
CA PHE A 162 -2.39 0.42 10.77
C PHE A 162 -0.88 0.47 10.55
N PHE A 163 -0.37 1.63 10.16
CA PHE A 163 1.08 1.85 10.12
C PHE A 163 1.51 2.51 11.42
N ASP A 164 2.44 1.87 12.12
CA ASP A 164 3.01 2.41 13.35
C ASP A 164 4.18 3.35 13.00
N TYR A 165 3.84 4.62 12.84
CA TYR A 165 4.81 5.66 12.48
C TYR A 165 5.73 6.03 13.63
N TYR A 166 5.26 5.87 14.87
CA TYR A 166 6.09 6.02 16.06
C TYR A 166 7.20 4.97 16.07
N GLU A 167 6.83 3.69 15.93
CA GLU A 167 7.80 2.59 15.90
C GLU A 167 8.71 2.66 14.65
N ALA A 168 8.21 3.15 13.52
CA ALA A 168 9.03 3.40 12.33
C ALA A 168 10.17 4.39 12.61
N SER A 169 9.88 5.46 13.35
CA SER A 169 10.89 6.45 13.73
C SER A 169 11.85 5.88 14.77
N ARG A 170 11.36 5.11 15.74
CA ARG A 170 12.21 4.37 16.70
C ARG A 170 13.20 3.46 15.97
N CYS A 171 12.71 2.67 15.02
CA CYS A 171 13.54 1.78 14.19
C CYS A 171 14.66 2.55 13.48
N ALA A 172 14.36 3.73 12.91
CA ALA A 172 15.36 4.60 12.26
C ALA A 172 16.46 5.06 13.24
N VAL A 173 16.04 5.59 14.39
CA VAL A 173 16.98 6.10 15.40
C VAL A 173 17.82 4.98 15.99
N GLN A 174 17.21 3.86 16.36
CA GLN A 174 17.91 2.69 16.91
C GLN A 174 18.94 2.13 15.92
N HIS A 175 18.65 2.15 14.63
CA HIS A 175 19.61 1.76 13.61
C HIS A 175 20.85 2.68 13.63
N LEU A 176 20.67 3.99 13.64
CA LEU A 176 21.78 4.96 13.71
C LEU A 176 22.58 4.82 15.01
N LEU A 177 21.90 4.64 16.14
CA LEU A 177 22.55 4.39 17.43
C LEU A 177 23.39 3.10 17.40
N SER A 178 22.88 2.03 16.77
CA SER A 178 23.62 0.76 16.63
C SER A 178 24.88 0.88 15.77
N LEU A 179 24.92 1.87 14.90
CA LEU A 179 26.11 2.25 14.11
C LEU A 179 27.03 3.22 14.85
N GLY A 180 26.76 3.51 16.13
CA GLY A 180 27.58 4.38 16.98
C GLY A 180 27.34 5.88 16.81
N ARG A 181 26.26 6.29 16.10
CA ARG A 181 25.91 7.72 15.96
C ARG A 181 25.26 8.20 17.25
N GLN A 182 25.77 9.29 17.82
CA GLN A 182 25.27 9.88 19.08
C GLN A 182 24.66 11.27 18.88
N ARG A 183 25.06 11.99 17.85
CA ARG A 183 24.55 13.31 17.52
C ARG A 183 23.61 13.20 16.31
N ILE A 184 22.39 12.77 16.61
CA ILE A 184 21.35 12.53 15.62
C ILE A 184 20.32 13.66 15.73
N ALA A 185 19.94 14.28 14.61
CA ALA A 185 18.86 15.25 14.53
C ALA A 185 17.65 14.69 13.80
N TYR A 186 16.50 15.32 14.00
CA TYR A 186 15.27 15.05 13.26
C TYR A 186 14.84 16.29 12.48
N VAL A 187 14.55 16.10 11.20
CA VAL A 187 14.09 17.19 10.33
C VAL A 187 12.73 16.82 9.72
N ASP A 188 11.78 17.73 9.83
CA ASP A 188 10.40 17.58 9.41
C ASP A 188 9.84 18.90 8.86
N GLU A 189 8.66 18.86 8.30
CA GLU A 189 7.83 20.02 7.97
C GLU A 189 6.91 20.29 9.16
N PHE A 190 7.21 21.33 9.96
CA PHE A 190 6.43 21.66 11.14
C PHE A 190 5.25 22.54 10.74
N SER A 191 4.03 22.00 10.84
CA SER A 191 2.80 22.77 10.77
C SER A 191 1.94 22.51 11.99
N GLU A 192 1.13 23.49 12.39
CA GLU A 192 0.15 23.32 13.47
C GLU A 192 -0.90 22.26 13.10
N GLU A 193 -1.17 22.10 11.78
CA GLU A 193 -2.07 21.11 11.20
C GLU A 193 -1.34 19.81 10.80
N ALA A 194 -0.13 19.58 11.32
CA ALA A 194 0.67 18.44 10.94
C ALA A 194 -0.13 17.15 11.04
N ALA A 195 -0.11 16.36 9.97
CA ALA A 195 -0.74 15.07 9.92
C ALA A 195 -0.30 14.21 11.12
N ARG A 196 -1.19 13.38 11.64
CA ARG A 196 -0.91 12.49 12.78
C ARG A 196 0.39 11.71 12.57
N GLU A 197 0.61 11.24 11.36
CA GLU A 197 1.82 10.51 10.95
C GLU A 197 3.10 11.27 11.31
N LEU A 198 3.15 12.59 11.08
CA LEU A 198 4.34 13.42 11.37
C LEU A 198 4.56 13.59 12.88
N ARG A 199 3.47 13.75 13.64
CA ARG A 199 3.53 13.82 15.13
C ARG A 199 4.05 12.51 15.71
N ASP A 200 3.45 11.38 15.31
CA ASP A 200 3.84 10.05 15.79
C ASP A 200 5.33 9.79 15.48
N ARG A 201 5.82 10.16 14.30
CA ARG A 201 7.26 10.03 13.93
C ARG A 201 8.16 10.89 14.79
N ARG A 202 7.79 12.14 15.03
CA ARG A 202 8.55 13.05 15.88
C ARG A 202 8.64 12.55 17.31
N GLU A 203 7.52 12.08 17.87
CA GLU A 203 7.46 11.50 19.20
C GLU A 203 8.37 10.27 19.30
N GLY A 204 8.31 9.35 18.32
CA GLY A 204 9.16 8.16 18.27
C GLY A 204 10.66 8.51 18.24
N TYR A 205 11.05 9.55 17.50
CA TYR A 205 12.43 10.05 17.53
C TYR A 205 12.80 10.62 18.91
N VAL A 206 11.99 11.53 19.44
CA VAL A 206 12.28 12.23 20.71
C VAL A 206 12.42 11.23 21.84
N ASP A 207 11.52 10.27 21.96
CA ASP A 207 11.54 9.30 23.04
C ASP A 207 12.75 8.36 22.91
N THR A 208 13.06 7.89 21.69
CA THR A 208 14.21 7.00 21.50
C THR A 208 15.55 7.69 21.81
N ILE A 209 15.70 8.95 21.45
CA ILE A 209 16.90 9.75 21.77
C ILE A 209 17.03 9.95 23.30
N ARG A 210 15.89 10.23 23.97
CA ARG A 210 15.88 10.37 25.44
C ARG A 210 16.19 9.05 26.16
N GLU A 211 15.63 7.94 25.70
CA GLU A 211 15.94 6.60 26.22
C GLU A 211 17.43 6.25 26.10
N ALA A 212 18.10 6.74 25.06
CA ALA A 212 19.54 6.60 24.90
C ALA A 212 20.35 7.59 25.76
N GLY A 213 19.72 8.42 26.60
CA GLY A 213 20.40 9.42 27.43
C GLY A 213 20.93 10.63 26.64
N LEU A 214 20.43 10.84 25.42
CA LEU A 214 20.85 11.92 24.53
C LEU A 214 19.82 13.06 24.51
N LEU A 215 20.23 14.23 23.98
CA LEU A 215 19.34 15.39 23.85
C LEU A 215 18.69 15.41 22.47
N PRO A 216 17.34 15.44 22.38
CA PRO A 216 16.65 15.58 21.11
C PRO A 216 16.95 16.91 20.43
N ARG A 217 17.15 16.89 19.12
CA ARG A 217 17.34 18.06 18.26
C ARG A 217 16.38 17.95 17.09
N THR A 218 15.37 18.82 17.06
CA THR A 218 14.33 18.82 16.02
C THR A 218 14.35 20.13 15.27
N TYR A 219 14.31 20.08 13.96
CA TYR A 219 14.37 21.25 13.09
C TYR A 219 13.26 21.21 12.04
N ASP A 220 12.74 22.38 11.71
CA ASP A 220 11.84 22.59 10.61
C ASP A 220 12.61 22.68 9.30
N LEU A 221 12.17 21.95 8.28
CA LEU A 221 12.82 21.93 6.96
C LEU A 221 12.90 23.32 6.31
N GLU A 222 11.89 24.17 6.51
CA GLU A 222 11.85 25.51 5.92
C GLU A 222 12.85 26.48 6.59
N HIS A 223 13.05 26.31 7.90
CA HIS A 223 13.79 27.25 8.72
C HIS A 223 15.19 26.79 9.14
N ILE A 224 15.54 25.52 8.88
CA ILE A 224 16.85 24.98 9.25
C ILE A 224 17.97 25.66 8.45
N GLU A 225 19.00 26.10 9.16
CA GLU A 225 20.25 26.57 8.56
C GLU A 225 21.31 25.50 8.67
N ILE A 226 22.36 25.57 7.84
CA ILE A 226 23.45 24.57 7.87
C ILE A 226 24.21 24.60 9.18
N GLU A 227 24.36 25.78 9.76
CA GLU A 227 25.01 26.01 11.05
C GLU A 227 24.27 25.26 12.18
N ASP A 228 22.97 25.10 12.11
CA ASP A 228 22.19 24.34 13.09
C ASP A 228 22.59 22.87 13.15
N LEU A 229 23.14 22.38 12.06
CA LEU A 229 23.58 21.00 11.93
C LEU A 229 25.08 20.82 12.25
N ALA A 230 25.75 21.87 12.74
CA ALA A 230 27.12 21.80 13.14
C ALA A 230 27.33 20.74 14.24
N GLY A 231 28.20 19.77 13.95
CA GLY A 231 28.46 18.64 14.84
C GLY A 231 27.41 17.53 14.86
N ILE A 232 26.35 17.58 14.05
CA ILE A 232 25.45 16.48 13.82
C ILE A 232 26.12 15.41 12.95
N GLU A 233 25.93 14.15 13.24
CA GLU A 233 26.49 13.00 12.51
C GLU A 233 25.50 12.45 11.50
N ALA A 234 24.21 12.42 11.90
CA ALA A 234 23.14 11.89 11.09
C ALA A 234 21.83 12.64 11.30
N VAL A 235 20.99 12.65 10.28
CA VAL A 235 19.63 13.19 10.32
C VAL A 235 18.66 12.09 10.01
N VAL A 236 17.61 11.98 10.83
CA VAL A 236 16.39 11.26 10.50
C VAL A 236 15.41 12.27 9.95
N THR A 237 14.77 11.98 8.83
CA THR A 237 13.71 12.81 8.25
C THR A 237 12.36 12.12 8.35
N SER A 238 11.27 12.87 8.40
CA SER A 238 9.93 12.31 8.43
C SER A 238 9.61 11.46 7.19
N ARG A 239 10.00 11.97 6.02
CA ARG A 239 9.69 11.37 4.70
C ARG A 239 10.89 11.35 3.78
N ALA A 240 10.81 10.56 2.71
CA ALA A 240 11.80 10.56 1.64
C ALA A 240 11.86 11.90 0.90
N SER A 241 10.73 12.59 0.70
CA SER A 241 10.67 13.94 0.13
C SER A 241 11.47 14.95 0.94
N THR A 242 11.30 14.95 2.26
CA THR A 242 12.06 15.78 3.20
C THR A 242 13.57 15.49 3.11
N ALA A 243 13.94 14.20 3.04
CA ALA A 243 15.33 13.81 2.84
C ALA A 243 15.92 14.36 1.53
N ARG A 244 15.17 14.28 0.43
CA ARG A 244 15.59 14.81 -0.87
C ARG A 244 15.73 16.32 -0.88
N ALA A 245 14.78 17.02 -0.28
CA ALA A 245 14.84 18.48 -0.15
C ALA A 245 16.09 18.92 0.64
N LEU A 246 16.34 18.26 1.78
CA LEU A 246 17.51 18.52 2.61
C LEU A 246 18.83 18.21 1.87
N MET A 247 18.90 17.08 1.17
CA MET A 247 20.07 16.72 0.36
C MET A 247 20.37 17.74 -0.74
N ARG A 248 19.35 18.26 -1.40
CA ARG A 248 19.51 19.29 -2.45
C ARG A 248 20.12 20.55 -1.83
N ARG A 249 19.55 21.02 -0.71
CA ARG A 249 20.03 22.20 0.01
C ARG A 249 21.50 22.04 0.45
N PHE A 250 21.88 20.87 0.95
CA PHE A 250 23.27 20.59 1.32
C PHE A 250 24.22 20.56 0.13
N LEU A 251 23.76 20.04 -1.01
CA LEU A 251 24.58 20.00 -2.22
C LEU A 251 24.92 21.41 -2.71
N ASP A 252 23.96 22.34 -2.63
CA ASP A 252 24.15 23.75 -3.00
C ASP A 252 25.22 24.44 -2.12
N GLU A 253 25.35 24.00 -0.86
CA GLU A 253 26.36 24.46 0.10
C GLU A 253 27.66 23.63 0.09
N GLY A 254 27.81 22.73 -0.88
CA GLY A 254 28.99 21.88 -1.04
C GLY A 254 29.12 20.72 -0.06
N ILE A 255 28.07 20.43 0.73
CA ILE A 255 28.03 19.31 1.67
C ILE A 255 27.57 18.05 0.97
N ARG A 256 28.32 16.97 1.12
CA ARG A 256 28.02 15.69 0.47
C ARG A 256 27.51 14.65 1.45
N VAL A 257 26.44 13.94 1.07
CA VAL A 257 25.91 12.78 1.76
C VAL A 257 26.52 11.51 1.13
N PRO A 258 27.01 10.53 1.91
CA PRO A 258 27.08 10.48 3.37
C PRO A 258 28.38 11.00 3.99
N SER A 259 29.32 11.54 3.19
CA SER A 259 30.67 11.87 3.68
C SER A 259 30.72 13.03 4.68
N GLY A 260 29.91 14.07 4.46
CA GLY A 260 29.78 15.20 5.40
C GLY A 260 28.72 14.92 6.47
N PHE A 261 27.73 14.13 6.16
CA PHE A 261 26.51 13.91 6.96
C PHE A 261 25.72 12.70 6.46
N GLU A 262 25.09 12.01 7.34
CA GLU A 262 24.23 10.86 7.02
C GLU A 262 22.75 11.23 7.06
N ILE A 263 21.95 10.64 6.17
CA ILE A 263 20.50 10.85 6.16
C ILE A 263 19.79 9.50 6.12
N LEU A 264 18.88 9.28 7.06
CA LEU A 264 17.95 8.18 7.09
C LEU A 264 16.52 8.71 6.93
N ALA A 265 15.86 8.31 5.84
CA ALA A 265 14.50 8.74 5.57
C ALA A 265 13.48 7.89 6.34
N GLY A 266 12.50 8.51 6.98
CA GLY A 266 11.45 7.84 7.74
C GLY A 266 10.46 7.05 6.88
N SER A 267 10.50 7.22 5.55
CA SER A 267 9.74 6.39 4.61
C SER A 267 10.57 6.04 3.39
N ALA A 268 10.27 4.90 2.76
CA ALA A 268 10.88 4.53 1.50
C ALA A 268 10.35 5.40 0.35
N GLU A 269 11.20 5.61 -0.65
CA GLU A 269 10.85 6.27 -1.89
C GLU A 269 10.54 5.22 -2.96
N GLU A 270 9.37 5.29 -3.62
CA GLU A 270 9.03 4.33 -4.68
C GLU A 270 9.96 4.40 -5.90
N THR A 271 10.35 5.61 -6.25
CA THR A 271 11.23 5.90 -7.40
C THR A 271 12.71 5.73 -7.09
N GLY A 272 13.06 5.40 -5.87
CA GLY A 272 14.44 5.42 -5.34
C GLY A 272 15.42 4.41 -5.96
N ARG A 273 14.99 3.52 -6.86
CA ARG A 273 15.90 2.59 -7.54
C ARG A 273 16.77 3.27 -8.61
N GLU A 274 16.31 4.38 -9.17
CA GLU A 274 17.01 5.13 -10.23
C GLU A 274 17.66 6.43 -9.73
N ALA A 275 17.49 6.78 -8.45
CA ALA A 275 18.09 7.97 -7.90
C ALA A 275 19.62 7.87 -7.87
N TYR A 276 20.31 8.97 -8.18
CA TYR A 276 21.76 9.10 -8.14
C TYR A 276 22.36 8.59 -6.80
N LEU A 277 21.66 8.79 -5.69
CA LEU A 277 22.01 8.29 -4.36
C LEU A 277 20.79 7.64 -3.70
N PRO A 278 20.67 6.30 -3.67
CA PRO A 278 19.57 5.60 -3.00
C PRO A 278 19.54 5.94 -1.51
N LEU A 279 18.35 6.32 -1.01
CA LEU A 279 18.15 6.61 0.41
C LEU A 279 18.21 5.33 1.26
N THR A 280 18.91 5.38 2.38
CA THR A 280 18.64 4.50 3.51
C THR A 280 17.33 4.96 4.14
N SER A 281 16.37 4.06 4.29
CA SER A 281 15.00 4.44 4.65
C SER A 281 14.31 3.37 5.48
N VAL A 282 13.24 3.77 6.18
CA VAL A 282 12.30 2.83 6.78
C VAL A 282 11.28 2.41 5.74
N GLU A 283 10.99 1.12 5.66
CA GLU A 283 9.91 0.57 4.84
C GLU A 283 9.01 -0.37 5.64
N PHE A 284 7.76 -0.50 5.21
CA PHE A 284 6.81 -1.48 5.72
C PHE A 284 6.65 -2.65 4.74
N SER A 285 6.26 -3.83 5.26
CA SER A 285 5.98 -5.02 4.43
C SER A 285 4.62 -4.90 3.74
N PHE A 286 4.56 -4.30 2.56
CA PHE A 286 3.31 -4.12 1.82
C PHE A 286 2.75 -5.41 1.24
N GLY A 287 3.55 -6.47 1.06
CA GLY A 287 3.04 -7.76 0.61
C GLY A 287 1.96 -8.33 1.53
N GLU A 288 2.21 -8.31 2.85
CA GLU A 288 1.23 -8.72 3.86
C GLU A 288 -0.03 -7.83 3.86
N VAL A 289 0.15 -6.53 3.63
CA VAL A 289 -0.96 -5.59 3.51
C VAL A 289 -1.87 -5.95 2.36
N GLY A 290 -1.32 -6.23 1.17
CA GLY A 290 -2.09 -6.60 -0.01
C GLY A 290 -2.88 -7.88 0.19
N GLU A 291 -2.23 -8.93 0.71
CA GLU A 291 -2.84 -10.22 0.98
C GLU A 291 -4.02 -10.11 1.96
N TYR A 292 -3.79 -9.40 3.07
CA TYR A 292 -4.82 -9.17 4.08
C TYR A 292 -5.97 -8.31 3.54
N ALA A 293 -5.64 -7.22 2.85
CA ALA A 293 -6.64 -6.29 2.34
C ALA A 293 -7.59 -6.95 1.33
N VAL A 294 -7.06 -7.77 0.41
CA VAL A 294 -7.89 -8.52 -0.54
C VAL A 294 -8.76 -9.53 0.18
N ALA A 295 -8.22 -10.28 1.14
CA ALA A 295 -9.00 -11.27 1.90
C ALA A 295 -10.17 -10.63 2.66
N ALA A 296 -9.95 -9.48 3.29
CA ALA A 296 -10.97 -8.71 4.00
C ALA A 296 -12.02 -8.11 3.05
N ALA A 297 -11.59 -7.54 1.93
CA ALA A 297 -12.50 -6.94 0.94
C ALA A 297 -13.43 -7.94 0.24
N ILE A 298 -13.09 -9.24 0.22
CA ILE A 298 -13.96 -10.29 -0.31
C ILE A 298 -14.73 -11.05 0.79
N GLY A 299 -14.63 -10.59 2.05
CA GLY A 299 -15.35 -11.16 3.19
C GLY A 299 -14.75 -12.45 3.78
N ASN A 300 -13.52 -12.81 3.44
CA ASN A 300 -12.83 -13.99 3.97
C ASN A 300 -12.19 -13.74 5.34
N THR A 301 -12.04 -12.49 5.74
CA THR A 301 -11.50 -12.07 7.04
C THR A 301 -12.37 -10.93 7.57
N VAL A 302 -12.82 -11.03 8.81
CA VAL A 302 -13.67 -10.01 9.43
C VAL A 302 -13.14 -9.71 10.83
N GLY A 303 -13.09 -8.42 11.17
CA GLY A 303 -12.86 -7.96 12.53
C GLY A 303 -11.45 -8.22 13.06
N SER A 304 -10.43 -8.18 12.20
CA SER A 304 -9.03 -8.23 12.63
C SER A 304 -8.26 -7.01 12.15
N ALA A 305 -7.21 -6.65 12.88
CA ALA A 305 -6.31 -5.58 12.50
C ALA A 305 -4.88 -6.12 12.35
N ILE A 306 -4.15 -5.62 11.36
CA ILE A 306 -2.72 -5.90 11.23
C ILE A 306 -1.93 -4.59 11.29
N SER A 307 -0.69 -4.69 11.77
CA SER A 307 0.30 -3.62 11.73
C SER A 307 1.59 -4.18 11.13
N PRO A 308 1.93 -3.84 9.89
CA PRO A 308 3.18 -4.30 9.30
C PRO A 308 4.36 -3.74 10.07
N VAL A 309 5.36 -4.57 10.32
CA VAL A 309 6.56 -4.20 11.08
C VAL A 309 7.46 -3.33 10.22
N PRO A 310 7.91 -2.15 10.71
CA PRO A 310 8.86 -1.31 10.01
C PRO A 310 10.26 -1.98 9.98
N ARG A 311 10.97 -1.80 8.86
CA ARG A 311 12.34 -2.34 8.66
C ARG A 311 13.23 -1.31 7.99
N ILE A 312 14.52 -1.41 8.23
CA ILE A 312 15.49 -0.60 7.50
C ILE A 312 15.75 -1.20 6.13
N ARG A 313 15.56 -0.39 5.11
CA ARG A 313 16.03 -0.63 3.76
C ARG A 313 17.36 0.08 3.57
N ALA A 314 18.43 -0.69 3.40
CA ALA A 314 19.75 -0.12 3.17
C ALA A 314 19.81 0.63 1.83
N GLY A 315 20.37 1.81 1.87
CA GLY A 315 20.71 2.67 0.74
C GLY A 315 22.19 3.05 0.77
N LYS A 316 22.47 4.25 0.31
CA LYS A 316 23.86 4.81 0.30
C LYS A 316 23.99 6.11 1.11
N THR A 317 22.96 6.52 1.81
CA THR A 317 22.93 7.77 2.59
C THR A 317 23.32 7.59 4.05
N VAL A 318 23.55 6.35 4.50
CA VAL A 318 24.10 5.99 5.81
C VAL A 318 25.25 5.02 5.57
N ARG A 319 26.35 5.21 6.29
CA ARG A 319 27.53 4.34 6.25
C ARG A 319 27.35 3.18 7.24
N SER A 320 27.64 1.98 6.79
CA SER A 320 27.68 0.77 7.63
C SER A 320 28.83 0.77 8.62
#